data_50cac3bde9b9c58bf83a0d43c3c502ad
#
_entry.id   50cac3bde9b9c58bf83a0d43c3c502ad
#
_cell.length_a   1.000
_cell.length_b   1.000
_cell.length_c   1.000
_cell.angle_alpha   90.00
_cell.angle_beta   90.00
_cell.angle_gamma   90.00
#
_symmetry.space_group_name_H-M   'P 1'
#
loop_
_entity.id
_entity.type
_entity.pdbx_description
1 polymer ?
#
loop_
_entity_poly.entity_id
_entity_poly.type
_entity_poly.pdbx_seq_one_letter_code
_entity_poly.pdbx_strand_id
1 'polypeptide(L)'
;YGHGILTGLKSARGTFIGWSHGDMQTPPEDVIRALTLIEENGYKPNLYIKGRRVDRPLIDQFFTSGMSLFETIYLGTPLSDINAQPNIFHRSFLNTWKNPPNDFALDLYVLYLAKKQNLKIIRFTVPFLKRAHGSSKWNTGIFSKWKFIKRTLQFSFILKKEHLL
;
A
#
# COMPACT_ATOMS: atom_id res chain seq x y z
N TYR A 1 -3.34 2.86 -12.06
CA TYR A 1 -2.55 2.34 -10.93
C TYR A 1 -3.15 1.02 -10.41
N GLY A 2 -4.24 1.06 -9.66
CA GLY A 2 -4.85 -0.14 -9.07
C GLY A 2 -5.22 -1.21 -10.09
N HIS A 3 -5.79 -0.83 -11.24
CA HIS A 3 -6.12 -1.78 -12.32
C HIS A 3 -4.90 -2.60 -12.77
N GLY A 4 -3.76 -1.95 -13.02
CA GLY A 4 -2.53 -2.65 -13.43
C GLY A 4 -2.02 -3.61 -12.34
N ILE A 5 -2.05 -3.20 -11.07
CA ILE A 5 -1.69 -4.06 -9.93
C ILE A 5 -2.63 -5.26 -9.84
N LEU A 6 -3.93 -5.06 -9.91
CA LEU A 6 -4.92 -6.14 -9.83
C LEU A 6 -4.78 -7.14 -10.98
N THR A 7 -4.50 -6.65 -12.19
CA THR A 7 -4.22 -7.52 -13.36
C THR A 7 -2.97 -8.36 -13.12
N GLY A 8 -1.87 -7.74 -12.64
CA GLY A 8 -0.64 -8.45 -12.32
C GLY A 8 -0.83 -9.49 -11.20
N LEU A 9 -1.53 -9.14 -10.13
CA LEU A 9 -1.81 -10.06 -9.01
C LEU A 9 -2.64 -11.27 -9.45
N LYS A 10 -3.63 -11.08 -10.33
CA LYS A 10 -4.44 -12.18 -10.89
C LYS A 10 -3.61 -13.13 -11.77
N SER A 11 -2.63 -12.59 -12.49
CA SER A 11 -1.74 -13.37 -13.36
C SER A 11 -0.58 -14.03 -12.61
N ALA A 12 -0.25 -13.54 -11.40
CA ALA A 12 0.84 -14.09 -10.60
C ALA A 12 0.53 -15.53 -10.16
N ARG A 13 1.54 -16.43 -10.13
CA ARG A 13 1.39 -17.87 -9.80
C ARG A 13 2.03 -18.28 -8.48
N GLY A 14 2.78 -17.37 -7.82
CA GLY A 14 3.46 -17.65 -6.57
C GLY A 14 2.51 -17.89 -5.38
N THR A 15 2.99 -18.56 -4.35
CA THR A 15 2.30 -18.71 -3.06
C THR A 15 2.21 -17.35 -2.33
N PHE A 16 3.31 -16.59 -2.35
CA PHE A 16 3.34 -15.19 -1.96
C PHE A 16 3.37 -14.34 -3.23
N ILE A 17 2.52 -13.34 -3.26
CA ILE A 17 2.33 -12.41 -4.37
C ILE A 17 2.34 -10.97 -3.86
N GLY A 18 2.61 -10.02 -4.74
CA GLY A 18 2.67 -8.63 -4.33
C GLY A 18 3.02 -7.69 -5.46
N TRP A 19 3.31 -6.45 -5.10
CA TRP A 19 3.75 -5.42 -6.05
C TRP A 19 4.79 -4.50 -5.44
N SER A 20 5.58 -3.88 -6.28
CA SER A 20 6.53 -2.83 -5.96
C SER A 20 6.51 -1.71 -7.01
N HIS A 21 7.27 -0.66 -6.78
CA HIS A 21 7.41 0.45 -7.73
C HIS A 21 8.11 0.01 -9.02
N GLY A 22 7.50 0.29 -10.18
CA GLY A 22 8.11 0.04 -11.49
C GLY A 22 9.01 1.18 -12.00
N ASP A 23 9.13 2.28 -11.23
CA ASP A 23 9.91 3.48 -11.60
C ASP A 23 11.24 3.59 -10.84
N MET A 24 11.66 2.51 -10.21
CA MET A 24 12.92 2.37 -9.45
C MET A 24 13.03 3.31 -8.23
N GLN A 25 11.93 3.90 -7.77
CA GLN A 25 11.92 4.68 -6.54
C GLN A 25 12.13 3.81 -5.29
N THR A 26 11.75 2.55 -5.37
CA THR A 26 12.08 1.50 -4.39
C THR A 26 12.98 0.47 -5.09
N PRO A 27 14.18 0.20 -4.60
CA PRO A 27 15.09 -0.76 -5.20
C PRO A 27 14.47 -2.16 -5.32
N PRO A 28 14.70 -2.90 -6.41
CA PRO A 28 14.24 -4.29 -6.56
C PRO A 28 14.72 -5.22 -5.43
N GLU A 29 15.88 -4.93 -4.86
CA GLU A 29 16.47 -5.65 -3.72
C GLU A 29 15.56 -5.63 -2.48
N ASP A 30 14.73 -4.61 -2.34
CA ASP A 30 13.75 -4.57 -1.24
C ASP A 30 12.67 -5.66 -1.38
N VAL A 31 12.41 -6.15 -2.59
CA VAL A 31 11.57 -7.33 -2.80
C VAL A 31 12.27 -8.59 -2.27
N ILE A 32 13.57 -8.72 -2.52
CA ILE A 32 14.36 -9.86 -1.99
C ILE A 32 14.38 -9.82 -0.46
N ARG A 33 14.62 -8.66 0.16
CA ARG A 33 14.54 -8.49 1.62
C ARG A 33 13.18 -8.87 2.18
N ALA A 34 12.11 -8.52 1.48
CA ALA A 34 10.76 -8.91 1.87
C ALA A 34 10.54 -10.43 1.80
N LEU A 35 11.12 -11.12 0.81
CA LEU A 35 11.08 -12.59 0.73
C LEU A 35 11.86 -13.24 1.86
N THR A 36 13.04 -12.72 2.22
CA THR A 36 13.80 -13.17 3.40
C THR A 36 12.97 -13.06 4.69
N LEU A 37 12.25 -11.94 4.87
CA LEU A 37 11.35 -11.78 6.03
C LEU A 37 10.20 -12.80 6.03
N ILE A 38 9.71 -13.21 4.88
CA ILE A 38 8.69 -14.28 4.78
C ILE A 38 9.28 -15.61 5.23
N GLU A 39 10.49 -15.94 4.77
CA GLU A 39 11.22 -17.16 5.14
C GLU A 39 11.50 -17.21 6.65
N GLU A 40 12.07 -16.16 7.21
CA GLU A 40 12.35 -16.02 8.65
C GLU A 40 11.09 -16.17 9.51
N ASN A 41 9.92 -15.86 8.97
CA ASN A 41 8.62 -16.03 9.64
C ASN A 41 7.90 -17.32 9.27
N GLY A 42 8.56 -18.27 8.62
CA GLY A 42 8.07 -19.63 8.35
C GLY A 42 6.95 -19.70 7.33
N TYR A 43 6.94 -18.80 6.35
CA TYR A 43 5.98 -18.79 5.23
C TYR A 43 4.50 -18.81 5.67
N LYS A 44 4.18 -18.24 6.84
CA LYS A 44 2.82 -18.29 7.40
C LYS A 44 1.82 -17.54 6.52
N PRO A 45 0.61 -18.12 6.26
CA PRO A 45 -0.39 -17.50 5.37
C PRO A 45 -0.96 -16.16 5.85
N ASN A 46 -0.83 -15.86 7.14
CA ASN A 46 -1.27 -14.59 7.71
C ASN A 46 -0.22 -13.48 7.66
N LEU A 47 0.91 -13.69 6.96
CA LEU A 47 1.94 -12.67 6.80
C LEU A 47 1.57 -11.64 5.74
N TYR A 48 1.85 -10.37 6.07
CA TYR A 48 1.86 -9.26 5.14
C TYR A 48 3.13 -8.44 5.34
N ILE A 49 4.03 -8.47 4.37
CA ILE A 49 5.27 -7.68 4.39
C ILE A 49 5.05 -6.37 3.65
N LYS A 50 5.36 -5.27 4.31
CA LYS A 50 5.12 -3.93 3.78
C LYS A 50 6.30 -3.01 4.04
N GLY A 51 6.72 -2.26 3.03
CA GLY A 51 7.72 -1.21 3.19
C GLY A 51 7.28 -0.12 4.17
N ARG A 52 8.25 0.58 4.74
CA ARG A 52 8.11 1.85 5.46
C ARG A 52 9.12 2.82 4.87
N ARG A 53 8.64 3.87 4.22
CA ARG A 53 9.48 4.83 3.50
C ARG A 53 10.26 5.71 4.46
N VAL A 54 11.56 5.85 4.22
CA VAL A 54 12.46 6.79 4.89
C VAL A 54 13.02 7.79 3.86
N ASP A 55 13.72 8.81 4.33
CA ASP A 55 14.44 9.79 3.52
C ASP A 55 13.55 10.58 2.52
N ARG A 56 12.33 10.91 2.95
CA ARG A 56 11.40 11.73 2.17
C ARG A 56 11.45 13.19 2.60
N PRO A 57 11.12 14.14 1.69
CA PRO A 57 10.94 15.55 2.04
C PRO A 57 9.93 15.72 3.19
N LEU A 58 10.22 16.62 4.13
CA LEU A 58 9.37 16.86 5.33
C LEU A 58 7.93 17.23 4.95
N ILE A 59 7.74 17.99 3.89
CA ILE A 59 6.40 18.37 3.38
C ILE A 59 5.60 17.12 2.99
N ASP A 60 6.22 16.19 2.26
CA ASP A 60 5.54 14.95 1.85
C ASP A 60 5.28 14.03 3.04
N GLN A 61 6.17 14.03 4.04
CA GLN A 61 5.93 13.33 5.29
C GLN A 61 4.74 13.90 6.04
N PHE A 62 4.64 15.24 6.14
CA PHE A 62 3.53 15.92 6.81
C PHE A 62 2.18 15.57 6.17
N PHE A 63 2.07 15.67 4.83
CA PHE A 63 0.84 15.31 4.12
C PHE A 63 0.46 13.84 4.30
N THR A 64 1.42 12.94 4.19
CA THR A 64 1.13 11.49 4.33
C THR A 64 0.82 11.11 5.77
N SER A 65 1.43 11.75 6.76
CA SER A 65 1.12 11.53 8.18
C SER A 65 -0.26 12.08 8.54
N GLY A 66 -0.61 13.27 8.05
CA GLY A 66 -1.94 13.87 8.22
C GLY A 66 -3.04 12.98 7.63
N MET A 67 -2.85 12.47 6.40
CA MET A 67 -3.77 11.52 5.79
C MET A 67 -3.88 10.22 6.59
N SER A 68 -2.76 9.65 7.02
CA SER A 68 -2.76 8.43 7.82
C SER A 68 -3.46 8.61 9.16
N LEU A 69 -3.29 9.77 9.80
CA LEU A 69 -3.99 10.12 11.04
C LEU A 69 -5.50 10.24 10.81
N PHE A 70 -5.91 10.95 9.77
CA PHE A 70 -7.31 11.07 9.41
C PHE A 70 -7.93 9.68 9.17
N GLU A 71 -7.31 8.85 8.34
CA GLU A 71 -7.79 7.51 8.02
C GLU A 71 -7.85 6.61 9.27
N THR A 72 -6.86 6.73 10.16
CA THR A 72 -6.84 6.01 11.43
C THR A 72 -8.06 6.34 12.28
N ILE A 73 -8.34 7.63 12.47
CA ILE A 73 -9.48 8.10 13.27
C ILE A 73 -10.79 7.73 12.59
N TYR A 74 -10.90 8.01 11.30
CA TYR A 74 -12.15 7.82 10.54
C TYR A 74 -12.53 6.35 10.40
N LEU A 75 -11.58 5.47 10.08
CA LEU A 75 -11.81 4.04 9.90
C LEU A 75 -11.68 3.23 11.22
N GLY A 76 -11.29 3.87 12.33
CA GLY A 76 -11.12 3.22 13.61
C GLY A 76 -10.05 2.12 13.62
N THR A 77 -9.01 2.27 12.78
CA THR A 77 -7.97 1.25 12.61
C THR A 77 -6.62 1.93 12.42
N PRO A 78 -5.58 1.59 13.20
CA PRO A 78 -4.27 2.22 13.08
C PRO A 78 -3.64 2.00 11.70
N LEU A 79 -3.52 3.08 10.92
CA LEU A 79 -2.97 3.08 9.57
C LEU A 79 -1.80 4.05 9.50
N SER A 80 -0.71 3.63 8.87
CA SER A 80 0.46 4.50 8.67
C SER A 80 1.15 4.15 7.36
N ASP A 81 1.80 5.15 6.74
CA ASP A 81 2.53 5.01 5.48
C ASP A 81 1.80 4.11 4.46
N ILE A 82 0.55 4.46 4.19
CA ILE A 82 -0.42 3.65 3.44
C ILE A 82 0.13 3.23 2.07
N ASN A 83 0.75 4.17 1.35
CA ASN A 83 1.23 3.96 -0.02
C ASN A 83 2.70 3.47 -0.09
N ALA A 84 3.25 2.97 1.02
CA ALA A 84 4.60 2.40 1.00
C ALA A 84 4.62 1.04 0.30
N GLN A 85 5.69 0.78 -0.42
CA GLN A 85 5.95 -0.48 -1.14
C GLN A 85 7.34 -1.00 -0.75
N PRO A 86 7.64 -2.29 -0.99
CA PRO A 86 6.79 -3.34 -1.55
C PRO A 86 5.61 -3.74 -0.66
N ASN A 87 4.60 -4.37 -1.26
CA ASN A 87 3.49 -5.03 -0.57
C ASN A 87 3.50 -6.49 -0.99
N ILE A 88 3.77 -7.42 -0.08
CA ILE A 88 3.84 -8.86 -0.37
C ILE A 88 3.05 -9.63 0.69
N PHE A 89 2.21 -10.55 0.27
CA PHE A 89 1.34 -11.33 1.13
C PHE A 89 1.03 -12.70 0.52
N HIS A 90 0.51 -13.60 1.35
CA HIS A 90 0.08 -14.91 0.88
C HIS A 90 -1.15 -14.78 -0.04
N ARG A 91 -1.18 -15.56 -1.12
CA ARG A 91 -2.25 -15.53 -2.15
C ARG A 91 -3.67 -15.67 -1.57
N SER A 92 -3.86 -16.43 -0.50
CA SER A 92 -5.18 -16.60 0.12
C SER A 92 -5.81 -15.28 0.56
N PHE A 93 -5.00 -14.27 0.91
CA PHE A 93 -5.51 -12.95 1.25
C PHE A 93 -6.14 -12.25 0.04
N LEU A 94 -5.58 -12.39 -1.17
CA LEU A 94 -6.21 -11.85 -2.39
C LEU A 94 -7.62 -12.41 -2.61
N ASN A 95 -7.84 -13.68 -2.28
CA ASN A 95 -9.14 -14.33 -2.45
C ASN A 95 -10.24 -13.77 -1.54
N THR A 96 -9.86 -13.02 -0.50
CA THR A 96 -10.82 -12.38 0.42
C THR A 96 -11.29 -11.00 -0.04
N TRP A 97 -10.67 -10.44 -1.10
CA TRP A 97 -10.96 -9.09 -1.54
C TRP A 97 -12.31 -9.00 -2.26
N LYS A 98 -13.13 -8.06 -1.81
CA LYS A 98 -14.43 -7.73 -2.42
C LYS A 98 -14.34 -6.34 -3.03
N ASN A 99 -14.66 -6.21 -4.31
CA ASN A 99 -14.71 -4.91 -5.02
C ASN A 99 -13.46 -4.01 -4.80
N PRO A 100 -12.22 -4.53 -4.98
CA PRO A 100 -11.02 -3.72 -4.78
C PRO A 100 -11.01 -2.54 -5.76
N PRO A 101 -10.61 -1.33 -5.29
CA PRO A 101 -10.59 -0.15 -6.15
C PRO A 101 -9.52 -0.25 -7.24
N ASN A 102 -9.82 0.30 -8.42
CA ASN A 102 -8.95 0.27 -9.59
C ASN A 102 -7.96 1.44 -9.66
N ASP A 103 -7.81 2.19 -8.60
CA ASP A 103 -6.98 3.39 -8.53
C ASP A 103 -6.03 3.40 -7.33
N PHE A 104 -5.55 4.59 -6.91
CA PHE A 104 -4.63 4.75 -5.79
C PHE A 104 -5.22 4.41 -4.42
N ALA A 105 -6.53 4.29 -4.30
CA ALA A 105 -7.17 3.84 -3.07
C ALA A 105 -6.90 2.35 -2.76
N LEU A 106 -6.33 1.60 -3.73
CA LEU A 106 -5.99 0.18 -3.54
C LEU A 106 -5.04 -0.05 -2.36
N ASP A 107 -4.04 0.81 -2.17
CA ASP A 107 -3.10 0.67 -1.05
C ASP A 107 -3.81 0.84 0.31
N LEU A 108 -4.74 1.78 0.40
CA LEU A 108 -5.58 1.98 1.60
C LEU A 108 -6.47 0.77 1.84
N TYR A 109 -7.18 0.31 0.81
CA TYR A 109 -8.06 -0.85 0.86
C TYR A 109 -7.32 -2.08 1.40
N VAL A 110 -6.18 -2.41 0.80
CA VAL A 110 -5.42 -3.61 1.16
C VAL A 110 -4.87 -3.53 2.57
N LEU A 111 -4.30 -2.38 2.98
CA LEU A 111 -3.79 -2.21 4.34
C LEU A 111 -4.91 -2.28 5.38
N TYR A 112 -6.04 -1.63 5.12
CA TYR A 112 -7.21 -1.66 5.99
C TYR A 112 -7.74 -3.09 6.15
N LEU A 113 -7.95 -3.81 5.03
CA LEU A 113 -8.44 -5.17 5.04
C LEU A 113 -7.49 -6.14 5.76
N ALA A 114 -6.17 -6.00 5.55
CA ALA A 114 -5.16 -6.77 6.26
C ALA A 114 -5.24 -6.57 7.78
N LYS A 115 -5.47 -5.33 8.24
CA LYS A 115 -5.68 -5.02 9.65
C LYS A 115 -6.97 -5.61 10.19
N LYS A 116 -8.07 -5.50 9.45
CA LYS A 116 -9.38 -6.05 9.86
C LYS A 116 -9.36 -7.58 9.95
N GLN A 117 -8.57 -8.24 9.12
CA GLN A 117 -8.39 -9.70 9.14
C GLN A 117 -7.25 -10.15 10.08
N ASN A 118 -6.66 -9.24 10.87
CA ASN A 118 -5.59 -9.53 11.82
C ASN A 118 -4.36 -10.18 11.19
N LEU A 119 -4.00 -9.81 9.95
CA LEU A 119 -2.76 -10.27 9.35
C LEU A 119 -1.57 -9.73 10.16
N LYS A 120 -0.52 -10.55 10.30
CA LYS A 120 0.76 -10.15 10.89
C LYS A 120 1.50 -9.25 9.91
N ILE A 121 1.37 -7.92 10.08
CA ILE A 121 2.04 -6.94 9.21
C ILE A 121 3.45 -6.71 9.73
N ILE A 122 4.45 -7.11 8.94
CA ILE A 122 5.86 -6.84 9.18
C ILE A 122 6.29 -5.70 8.29
N ARG A 123 6.87 -4.66 8.90
CA ARG A 123 7.38 -3.49 8.19
C ARG A 123 8.89 -3.42 8.27
N PHE A 124 9.52 -3.07 7.16
CA PHE A 124 10.94 -2.79 7.09
C PHE A 124 11.20 -1.47 6.34
N THR A 125 12.28 -0.81 6.68
CA THR A 125 12.64 0.48 6.10
C THR A 125 13.08 0.31 4.66
N VAL A 126 12.51 1.12 3.78
CA VAL A 126 12.87 1.21 2.37
C VAL A 126 13.23 2.65 2.02
N PRO A 127 14.33 2.89 1.30
CA PRO A 127 14.63 4.22 0.78
C PRO A 127 13.57 4.60 -0.26
N PHE A 128 13.22 5.90 -0.30
CA PHE A 128 12.34 6.42 -1.34
C PHE A 128 13.17 7.34 -2.24
N LEU A 129 13.76 6.76 -3.25
CA LEU A 129 14.70 7.40 -4.14
C LEU A 129 14.01 8.38 -5.11
N LYS A 130 14.78 9.28 -5.68
CA LYS A 130 14.32 10.04 -6.85
C LYS A 130 14.13 9.07 -8.02
N ARG A 131 13.12 9.35 -8.85
CA ARG A 131 12.92 8.56 -10.07
C ARG A 131 14.16 8.60 -10.97
N ALA A 132 14.53 7.43 -11.50
CA ALA A 132 15.62 7.34 -12.45
C ALA A 132 15.25 8.02 -13.78
N HIS A 133 13.97 7.94 -14.20
CA HIS A 133 13.48 8.49 -15.45
C HIS A 133 12.08 9.08 -15.29
N GLY A 134 11.81 10.16 -16.06
CA GLY A 134 10.49 10.80 -16.13
C GLY A 134 10.12 11.65 -14.92
N SER A 135 8.94 12.24 -14.98
CA SER A 135 8.36 13.05 -13.90
C SER A 135 7.04 12.43 -13.40
N SER A 136 6.71 12.69 -12.14
CA SER A 136 5.43 12.23 -11.60
C SER A 136 4.27 12.98 -12.26
N LYS A 137 3.45 12.30 -13.02
CA LYS A 137 2.20 12.86 -13.57
C LYS A 137 1.16 13.21 -12.48
N TRP A 138 1.37 12.77 -11.25
CA TRP A 138 0.43 12.89 -10.14
C TRP A 138 0.86 13.93 -9.08
N ASN A 139 2.10 14.38 -9.12
CA ASN A 139 2.64 15.36 -8.17
C ASN A 139 3.07 16.63 -8.92
N THR A 140 2.17 17.19 -9.73
CA THR A 140 2.42 18.36 -10.56
C THR A 140 2.01 19.69 -9.91
N GLY A 141 1.59 19.67 -8.63
CA GLY A 141 1.22 20.89 -7.89
C GLY A 141 0.15 20.66 -6.83
N ILE A 142 -0.29 21.75 -6.20
CA ILE A 142 -1.26 21.73 -5.10
C ILE A 142 -2.61 21.13 -5.56
N PHE A 143 -3.07 21.44 -6.76
CA PHE A 143 -4.33 20.90 -7.30
C PHE A 143 -4.31 19.38 -7.48
N SER A 144 -3.20 18.80 -7.92
CA SER A 144 -3.08 17.36 -8.05
C SER A 144 -3.09 16.66 -6.68
N LYS A 145 -2.44 17.25 -5.67
CA LYS A 145 -2.51 16.76 -4.28
C LYS A 145 -3.94 16.81 -3.74
N TRP A 146 -4.68 17.92 -3.96
CA TRP A 146 -6.08 18.03 -3.56
C TRP A 146 -6.98 16.99 -4.23
N LYS A 147 -6.82 16.77 -5.53
CA LYS A 147 -7.57 15.74 -6.27
C LYS A 147 -7.30 14.33 -5.71
N PHE A 148 -6.05 14.05 -5.35
CA PHE A 148 -5.66 12.80 -4.71
C PHE A 148 -6.33 12.65 -3.32
N ILE A 149 -6.22 13.66 -2.46
CA ILE A 149 -6.83 13.68 -1.13
C ILE A 149 -8.34 13.47 -1.23
N LYS A 150 -9.04 14.26 -2.06
CA LYS A 150 -10.50 14.15 -2.24
C LYS A 150 -10.91 12.73 -2.62
N ARG A 151 -10.20 12.10 -3.55
CA ARG A 151 -10.52 10.75 -4.00
C ARG A 151 -10.28 9.70 -2.91
N THR A 152 -9.20 9.82 -2.16
CA THR A 152 -8.92 8.93 -1.02
C THR A 152 -10.02 9.08 0.04
N LEU A 153 -10.41 10.29 0.40
CA LEU A 153 -11.51 10.54 1.33
C LEU A 153 -12.83 9.95 0.86
N GLN A 154 -13.18 10.14 -0.43
CA GLN A 154 -14.39 9.53 -1.00
C GLN A 154 -14.39 8.00 -0.87
N PHE A 155 -13.24 7.38 -1.12
CA PHE A 155 -13.11 5.95 -0.97
C PHE A 155 -13.22 5.52 0.50
N SER A 156 -12.66 6.27 1.43
CA SER A 156 -12.79 5.99 2.87
C SER A 156 -14.24 6.01 3.36
N PHE A 157 -15.07 6.91 2.79
CA PHE A 157 -16.52 6.91 3.05
C PHE A 157 -17.19 5.62 2.57
N ILE A 158 -16.86 5.17 1.36
CA ILE A 158 -17.38 3.90 0.81
C ILE A 158 -16.94 2.73 1.68
N LEU A 159 -15.64 2.66 1.98
CA LEU A 159 -15.04 1.59 2.77
C LEU A 159 -15.66 1.47 4.16
N LYS A 160 -15.90 2.62 4.83
CA LYS A 160 -16.58 2.62 6.14
C LYS A 160 -18.00 2.11 6.06
N LYS A 161 -18.75 2.50 5.02
CA LYS A 161 -20.13 2.05 4.81
C LYS A 161 -20.22 0.55 4.55
N GLU A 162 -19.33 0.01 3.74
CA GLU A 162 -19.30 -1.44 3.42
C GLU A 162 -18.92 -2.31 4.63
N HIS A 163 -18.21 -1.77 5.61
CA HIS A 163 -17.80 -2.50 6.83
C HIS A 163 -18.65 -2.21 8.06
N LEU A 164 -19.65 -1.33 7.96
CA LEU A 164 -20.68 -1.14 9.00
C LEU A 164 -21.94 -1.98 8.74
N LEU A 165 -22.02 -2.63 7.59
CA LEU A 165 -23.04 -3.61 7.18
C LEU A 165 -22.46 -5.02 7.25
#